data_eceef92ac56ce506fb13cadd19922be1
#
_entry.id   eceef92ac56ce506fb13cadd19922be1
#
_cell.length_a   1.000
_cell.length_b   1.000
_cell.length_c   1.000
_cell.angle_alpha   90.00
_cell.angle_beta   90.00
_cell.angle_gamma   90.00
#
_symmetry.space_group_name_H-M   'P 1'
#
loop_
_entity.id
_entity.type
_entity.pdbx_description
1 polymer ?
#
loop_
_entity_poly.entity_id
_entity_poly.type
_entity_poly.pdbx_seq_one_letter_code
_entity_poly.pdbx_strand_id
1 'polypeptide(L)'
;DYITRQALSLAEKHGSTYDAAHLCWGGDFITNEGIYSGQFEDLDAWLDEQHDTLIEPLVGQLKAFSERFPAVNVVCQVGNHGTHRASGTSRQANADLILYKSVRNVVAQLQEHADLLDNVNFQIGSATPYKNFALRGGDLRGHLRHGQHRRPQAETSARENEWRGTLLDHEFAVARMGHNHISRR
;
A
#
# COMPACT_ATOMS: atom_id res chain seq x y z
N ASP A 1 -9.56 7.83 -12.44
CA ASP A 1 -8.96 8.14 -11.19
C ASP A 1 -7.96 9.30 -11.30
N TYR A 2 -8.12 10.31 -10.44
CA TYR A 2 -7.36 11.56 -10.53
C TYR A 2 -5.88 11.35 -10.21
N ILE A 3 -5.56 10.65 -9.11
CA ILE A 3 -4.18 10.43 -8.65
C ILE A 3 -3.38 9.65 -9.69
N THR A 4 -3.95 8.58 -10.23
CA THR A 4 -3.34 7.76 -11.28
C THR A 4 -3.00 8.60 -12.50
N ARG A 5 -3.96 9.40 -13.00
CA ARG A 5 -3.74 10.29 -14.15
C ARG A 5 -2.67 11.34 -13.88
N GLN A 6 -2.64 11.93 -12.69
CA GLN A 6 -1.61 12.91 -12.34
C GLN A 6 -0.21 12.29 -12.27
N ALA A 7 -0.08 11.10 -11.68
CA ALA A 7 1.20 10.40 -11.60
C ALA A 7 1.74 10.05 -12.99
N LEU A 8 0.89 9.53 -13.88
CA LEU A 8 1.25 9.21 -15.26
C LEU A 8 1.62 10.47 -16.05
N SER A 9 0.86 11.55 -15.91
CA SER A 9 1.17 12.83 -16.56
C SER A 9 2.50 13.43 -16.08
N LEU A 10 2.82 13.30 -14.79
CA LEU A 10 4.12 13.74 -14.27
C LEU A 10 5.26 12.90 -14.84
N ALA A 11 5.12 11.59 -14.89
CA ALA A 11 6.12 10.71 -15.48
C ALA A 11 6.39 11.06 -16.95
N GLU A 12 5.34 11.37 -17.71
CA GLU A 12 5.44 11.78 -19.11
C GLU A 12 6.14 13.14 -19.26
N LYS A 13 5.75 14.13 -18.45
CA LYS A 13 6.37 15.48 -18.47
C LYS A 13 7.86 15.47 -18.16
N HIS A 14 8.33 14.56 -17.31
CA HIS A 14 9.76 14.42 -17.02
C HIS A 14 10.57 13.85 -18.18
N GLY A 15 9.93 13.26 -19.19
CA GLY A 15 10.58 12.80 -20.41
C GLY A 15 11.63 11.69 -20.19
N SER A 16 11.72 11.14 -18.99
CA SER A 16 12.64 10.06 -18.66
C SER A 16 12.03 8.71 -19.01
N THR A 17 12.89 7.78 -19.43
CA THR A 17 12.53 6.37 -19.53
C THR A 17 12.66 5.73 -18.15
N TYR A 18 11.66 4.97 -17.75
CA TYR A 18 11.63 4.27 -16.48
C TYR A 18 11.47 2.77 -16.74
N ASP A 19 12.30 1.96 -16.10
CA ASP A 19 12.24 0.49 -16.22
C ASP A 19 11.10 -0.12 -15.39
N ALA A 20 10.69 0.57 -14.32
CA ALA A 20 9.62 0.10 -13.45
C ALA A 20 8.88 1.25 -12.76
N ALA A 21 7.59 1.01 -12.48
CA ALA A 21 6.80 1.78 -11.52
C ALA A 21 6.69 1.01 -10.20
N HIS A 22 6.77 1.73 -9.08
CA HIS A 22 6.52 1.18 -7.75
C HIS A 22 5.28 1.82 -7.14
N LEU A 23 4.20 1.06 -7.01
CA LEU A 23 2.96 1.48 -6.38
C LEU A 23 3.00 1.11 -4.90
N CYS A 24 3.10 2.12 -4.05
CA CYS A 24 3.10 1.93 -2.60
C CYS A 24 1.66 2.04 -2.06
N TRP A 25 1.02 0.90 -1.84
CA TRP A 25 -0.28 0.82 -1.18
C TRP A 25 -0.08 0.85 0.33
N GLY A 26 -0.30 2.02 0.92
CA GLY A 26 0.13 2.38 2.27
C GLY A 26 -0.81 1.99 3.40
N GLY A 27 -1.88 1.25 3.16
CA GLY A 27 -2.88 0.86 4.16
C GLY A 27 -4.03 1.86 4.30
N ASP A 28 -5.01 1.49 5.11
CA ASP A 28 -6.28 2.21 5.35
C ASP A 28 -7.10 2.44 4.07
N PHE A 29 -7.07 1.46 3.15
CA PHE A 29 -7.99 1.41 2.01
C PHE A 29 -9.41 1.09 2.45
N ILE A 30 -9.53 0.26 3.47
CA ILE A 30 -10.79 -0.12 4.11
C ILE A 30 -10.94 0.66 5.41
N THR A 31 -12.03 1.39 5.55
CA THR A 31 -12.38 2.09 6.80
C THR A 31 -12.72 1.09 7.90
N ASN A 32 -13.27 -0.09 7.51
CA ASN A 32 -13.71 -1.15 8.40
C ASN A 32 -14.87 -0.71 9.31
N GLU A 33 -15.25 -1.57 10.24
CA GLU A 33 -16.28 -1.34 11.25
C GLU A 33 -15.71 -1.58 12.65
N GLY A 34 -16.20 -0.88 13.65
CA GLY A 34 -15.82 -1.12 15.05
C GLY A 34 -14.41 -0.64 15.43
N ILE A 35 -13.82 0.30 14.69
CA ILE A 35 -12.54 0.95 15.06
C ILE A 35 -12.72 1.82 16.31
N TYR A 36 -13.87 2.46 16.43
CA TYR A 36 -14.34 3.19 17.61
C TYR A 36 -15.83 2.92 17.84
N SER A 37 -16.30 3.20 19.05
CA SER A 37 -17.71 2.98 19.41
C SER A 37 -18.63 3.86 18.57
N GLY A 38 -19.67 3.29 17.98
CA GLY A 38 -20.65 3.99 17.14
C GLY A 38 -20.24 4.26 15.71
N GLN A 39 -19.03 3.83 15.28
CA GLN A 39 -18.55 4.07 13.91
C GLN A 39 -19.54 3.58 12.85
N PHE A 40 -20.22 2.48 13.08
CA PHE A 40 -21.15 1.90 12.12
C PHE A 40 -22.33 2.82 11.76
N GLU A 41 -22.65 3.81 12.63
CA GLU A 41 -23.67 4.81 12.37
C GLU A 41 -23.21 5.89 11.36
N ASP A 42 -21.89 6.04 11.18
CA ASP A 42 -21.25 7.06 10.33
C ASP A 42 -20.74 6.48 8.99
N LEU A 43 -20.98 5.20 8.71
CA LEU A 43 -20.48 4.55 7.51
C LEU A 43 -21.47 4.68 6.36
N ASP A 44 -20.97 5.03 5.18
CA ASP A 44 -21.74 5.06 3.92
C ASP A 44 -21.84 3.66 3.26
N ALA A 45 -20.95 2.73 3.65
CA ALA A 45 -20.86 1.39 3.09
C ALA A 45 -20.40 0.39 4.16
N TRP A 46 -20.99 -0.81 4.16
CA TRP A 46 -20.58 -1.91 5.02
C TRP A 46 -19.24 -2.50 4.59
N LEU A 47 -18.61 -3.30 5.45
CA LEU A 47 -17.27 -3.85 5.21
C LEU A 47 -17.13 -4.59 3.88
N ASP A 48 -18.10 -5.40 3.52
CA ASP A 48 -18.14 -6.14 2.26
C ASP A 48 -18.28 -5.20 1.05
N GLU A 49 -19.15 -4.18 1.14
CA GLU A 49 -19.33 -3.17 0.11
C GLU A 49 -18.07 -2.30 -0.07
N GLN A 50 -17.40 -1.92 1.03
CA GLN A 50 -16.12 -1.23 0.99
C GLN A 50 -15.08 -2.04 0.22
N HIS A 51 -15.03 -3.35 0.46
CA HIS A 51 -14.11 -4.26 -0.21
C HIS A 51 -14.42 -4.36 -1.71
N ASP A 52 -15.65 -4.65 -2.07
CA ASP A 52 -16.06 -4.87 -3.46
C ASP A 52 -15.89 -3.60 -4.30
N THR A 53 -16.23 -2.45 -3.75
CA THR A 53 -16.10 -1.13 -4.45
C THR A 53 -14.65 -0.80 -4.82
N LEU A 54 -13.65 -1.35 -4.10
CA LEU A 54 -12.25 -1.03 -4.32
C LEU A 54 -11.56 -1.94 -5.34
N ILE A 55 -12.07 -3.12 -5.62
CA ILE A 55 -11.40 -4.10 -6.51
C ILE A 55 -11.24 -3.51 -7.92
N GLU A 56 -12.33 -3.06 -8.54
CA GLU A 56 -12.30 -2.53 -9.91
C GLU A 56 -11.40 -1.30 -10.06
N PRO A 57 -11.48 -0.25 -9.22
CA PRO A 57 -10.57 0.89 -9.30
C PRO A 57 -9.10 0.53 -9.12
N LEU A 58 -8.77 -0.42 -8.25
CA LEU A 58 -7.39 -0.85 -8.05
C LEU A 58 -6.86 -1.65 -9.25
N VAL A 59 -7.65 -2.54 -9.82
CA VAL A 59 -7.29 -3.24 -11.07
C VAL A 59 -7.14 -2.24 -12.22
N GLY A 60 -8.05 -1.27 -12.33
CA GLY A 60 -7.95 -0.18 -13.32
C GLY A 60 -6.70 0.67 -13.16
N GLN A 61 -6.27 0.96 -11.92
CA GLN A 61 -5.00 1.61 -11.65
C GLN A 61 -3.83 0.76 -12.17
N LEU A 62 -3.81 -0.52 -11.85
CA LEU A 62 -2.75 -1.44 -12.29
C LEU A 62 -2.67 -1.51 -13.80
N LYS A 63 -3.81 -1.57 -14.49
CA LYS A 63 -3.88 -1.56 -15.95
C LYS A 63 -3.25 -0.30 -16.52
N ALA A 64 -3.61 0.87 -16.02
CA ALA A 64 -3.07 2.14 -16.50
C ALA A 64 -1.54 2.25 -16.33
N PHE A 65 -0.99 1.71 -15.24
CA PHE A 65 0.46 1.65 -15.05
C PHE A 65 1.12 0.55 -15.88
N SER A 66 0.50 -0.62 -16.00
CA SER A 66 0.99 -1.74 -16.83
C SER A 66 1.17 -1.37 -18.29
N GLU A 67 0.26 -0.56 -18.84
CA GLU A 67 0.34 -0.06 -20.22
C GLU A 67 1.49 0.95 -20.44
N ARG A 68 2.00 1.56 -19.38
CA ARG A 68 2.98 2.66 -19.45
C ARG A 68 4.40 2.25 -19.05
N PHE A 69 4.56 1.26 -18.20
CA PHE A 69 5.86 0.88 -17.63
C PHE A 69 6.19 -0.58 -17.94
N PRO A 70 7.46 -0.90 -18.24
CA PRO A 70 7.92 -2.28 -18.49
C PRO A 70 7.65 -3.23 -17.31
N ALA A 71 7.70 -2.72 -16.08
CA ALA A 71 7.37 -3.47 -14.87
C ALA A 71 6.59 -2.61 -13.88
N VAL A 72 5.63 -3.22 -13.19
CA VAL A 72 4.83 -2.58 -12.12
C VAL A 72 4.95 -3.42 -10.87
N ASN A 73 5.56 -2.86 -9.84
CA ASN A 73 5.76 -3.51 -8.53
C ASN A 73 4.82 -2.88 -7.50
N VAL A 74 3.89 -3.66 -6.98
CA VAL A 74 2.91 -3.23 -5.99
C VAL A 74 3.40 -3.63 -4.61
N VAL A 75 3.77 -2.66 -3.79
CA VAL A 75 4.21 -2.87 -2.41
C VAL A 75 3.06 -2.58 -1.47
N CYS A 76 2.56 -3.62 -0.79
CA CYS A 76 1.36 -3.55 0.04
C CYS A 76 1.70 -3.50 1.53
N GLN A 77 1.34 -2.42 2.18
CA GLN A 77 1.40 -2.24 3.63
C GLN A 77 -0.01 -2.15 4.19
N VAL A 78 -0.30 -2.90 5.25
CA VAL A 78 -1.61 -2.84 5.90
C VAL A 78 -1.71 -1.62 6.83
N GLY A 79 -2.89 -1.05 6.90
CA GLY A 79 -3.21 0.03 7.82
C GLY A 79 -3.76 -0.47 9.17
N ASN A 80 -4.06 0.48 10.04
CA ASN A 80 -4.62 0.17 11.35
C ASN A 80 -6.14 0.00 11.31
N HIS A 81 -6.83 0.65 10.38
CA HIS A 81 -8.27 0.51 10.21
C HIS A 81 -8.64 -0.90 9.73
N GLY A 82 -7.86 -1.49 8.84
CA GLY A 82 -8.10 -2.84 8.36
C GLY A 82 -8.07 -3.94 9.44
N THR A 83 -7.47 -3.70 10.62
CA THR A 83 -7.33 -4.73 11.66
C THR A 83 -8.66 -5.04 12.35
N HIS A 84 -9.09 -6.30 12.29
CA HIS A 84 -10.23 -6.78 13.08
C HIS A 84 -9.90 -6.78 14.56
N ARG A 85 -10.74 -6.12 15.36
CA ARG A 85 -10.52 -5.94 16.81
C ARG A 85 -11.37 -6.87 17.69
N ALA A 86 -11.86 -7.96 17.10
CA ALA A 86 -12.57 -8.98 17.88
C ALA A 86 -11.60 -9.74 18.81
N SER A 87 -12.11 -10.17 19.97
CA SER A 87 -11.32 -10.95 20.92
C SER A 87 -10.82 -12.24 20.27
N GLY A 88 -9.55 -12.54 20.47
CA GLY A 88 -8.91 -13.76 19.92
C GLY A 88 -8.45 -13.66 18.48
N THR A 89 -8.64 -12.54 17.78
CA THR A 89 -8.13 -12.34 16.43
C THR A 89 -6.65 -11.91 16.45
N SER A 90 -5.91 -12.41 15.47
CA SER A 90 -4.52 -11.97 15.23
C SER A 90 -4.49 -10.70 14.38
N ARG A 91 -3.33 -10.03 14.32
CA ARG A 91 -3.10 -8.90 13.39
C ARG A 91 -3.21 -9.29 11.91
N GLN A 92 -3.13 -10.58 11.60
CA GLN A 92 -3.34 -11.10 10.24
C GLN A 92 -4.81 -11.04 9.80
N ALA A 93 -5.76 -10.96 10.73
CA ALA A 93 -7.16 -10.64 10.46
C ALA A 93 -7.26 -9.13 10.14
N ASN A 94 -6.95 -8.78 8.91
CA ASN A 94 -6.86 -7.41 8.43
C ASN A 94 -7.54 -7.27 7.06
N ALA A 95 -8.50 -6.35 6.96
CA ALA A 95 -9.30 -6.16 5.76
C ALA A 95 -8.47 -5.66 4.56
N ASP A 96 -7.47 -4.77 4.78
CA ASP A 96 -6.55 -4.37 3.71
C ASP A 96 -5.80 -5.59 3.15
N LEU A 97 -5.35 -6.50 4.03
CA LEU A 97 -4.64 -7.70 3.59
C LEU A 97 -5.53 -8.63 2.75
N ILE A 98 -6.82 -8.72 3.10
CA ILE A 98 -7.82 -9.46 2.32
C ILE A 98 -8.00 -8.78 0.96
N LEU A 99 -8.21 -7.47 0.92
CA LEU A 99 -8.36 -6.70 -0.30
C LEU A 99 -7.15 -6.88 -1.25
N TYR A 100 -5.93 -6.72 -0.73
CA TYR A 100 -4.72 -6.87 -1.55
C TYR A 100 -4.60 -8.26 -2.17
N LYS A 101 -4.94 -9.31 -1.41
CA LYS A 101 -4.95 -10.70 -1.92
C LYS A 101 -6.05 -10.91 -2.94
N SER A 102 -7.23 -10.32 -2.76
CA SER A 102 -8.33 -10.38 -3.72
C SER A 102 -7.94 -9.73 -5.04
N VAL A 103 -7.39 -8.51 -5.01
CA VAL A 103 -6.90 -7.82 -6.22
C VAL A 103 -5.79 -8.62 -6.90
N ARG A 104 -4.81 -9.14 -6.14
CA ARG A 104 -3.76 -10.01 -6.70
C ARG A 104 -4.35 -11.24 -7.38
N ASN A 105 -5.36 -11.88 -6.78
CA ASN A 105 -5.98 -13.06 -7.37
C ASN A 105 -6.73 -12.73 -8.67
N VAL A 106 -7.41 -11.57 -8.74
CA VAL A 106 -8.01 -11.08 -9.99
C VAL A 106 -6.92 -10.87 -11.05
N VAL A 107 -5.82 -10.21 -10.69
CA VAL A 107 -4.69 -9.99 -11.62
C VAL A 107 -4.11 -11.32 -12.09
N ALA A 108 -3.92 -12.30 -11.20
CA ALA A 108 -3.43 -13.64 -11.58
C ALA A 108 -4.35 -14.35 -12.59
N GLN A 109 -5.67 -14.20 -12.44
CA GLN A 109 -6.61 -14.74 -13.43
C GLN A 109 -6.54 -14.02 -14.78
N LEU A 110 -6.33 -12.70 -14.77
CA LEU A 110 -6.14 -11.92 -15.99
C LEU A 110 -4.83 -12.27 -16.70
N GLN A 111 -3.76 -12.52 -15.96
CA GLN A 111 -2.47 -13.01 -16.48
C GLN A 111 -2.62 -14.40 -17.11
N GLU A 112 -3.28 -15.34 -16.41
CA GLU A 112 -3.41 -16.73 -16.85
C GLU A 112 -4.33 -16.90 -18.07
N HIS A 113 -5.42 -16.13 -18.15
CA HIS A 113 -6.49 -16.37 -19.11
C HIS A 113 -6.67 -15.30 -20.19
N ALA A 114 -6.02 -14.14 -20.04
CA ALA A 114 -6.22 -13.01 -20.95
C ALA A 114 -4.92 -12.33 -21.43
N ASP A 115 -3.76 -12.81 -21.01
CA ASP A 115 -2.45 -12.20 -21.30
C ASP A 115 -2.43 -10.68 -20.94
N LEU A 116 -3.08 -10.33 -19.83
CA LEU A 116 -3.16 -8.97 -19.34
C LEU A 116 -2.41 -8.83 -18.02
N LEU A 117 -1.76 -7.69 -17.81
CA LEU A 117 -1.06 -7.35 -16.57
C LEU A 117 0.17 -8.24 -16.25
N ASP A 118 0.77 -8.87 -17.26
CA ASP A 118 1.91 -9.81 -17.08
C ASP A 118 3.14 -9.18 -16.41
N ASN A 119 3.27 -7.87 -16.53
CA ASN A 119 4.34 -7.09 -15.91
C ASN A 119 4.01 -6.60 -14.50
N VAL A 120 2.87 -6.99 -13.90
CA VAL A 120 2.45 -6.58 -12.55
C VAL A 120 2.85 -7.63 -11.53
N ASN A 121 3.61 -7.20 -10.51
CA ASN A 121 4.10 -8.04 -9.42
C ASN A 121 3.68 -7.48 -8.08
N PHE A 122 3.30 -8.36 -7.14
CA PHE A 122 2.86 -7.98 -5.80
C PHE A 122 3.87 -8.39 -4.72
N GLN A 123 4.18 -7.45 -3.85
CA GLN A 123 4.86 -7.71 -2.58
C GLN A 123 3.84 -7.55 -1.43
N ILE A 124 3.07 -8.62 -1.18
CA ILE A 124 2.14 -8.72 -0.08
C ILE A 124 2.79 -9.61 0.98
N GLY A 125 3.03 -9.08 2.16
CA GLY A 125 3.58 -9.88 3.27
C GLY A 125 2.55 -10.10 4.37
N SER A 126 3.04 -10.50 5.53
CA SER A 126 2.27 -10.52 6.77
C SER A 126 1.95 -9.09 7.23
N ALA A 127 1.00 -8.95 8.16
CA ALA A 127 0.66 -7.67 8.78
C ALA A 127 1.80 -7.17 9.69
N THR A 128 2.83 -6.64 9.08
CA THR A 128 3.98 -6.00 9.76
C THR A 128 3.82 -4.48 9.74
N PRO A 129 4.48 -3.74 10.64
CA PRO A 129 4.37 -2.28 10.67
C PRO A 129 5.03 -1.58 9.47
N TYR A 130 5.89 -2.26 8.73
CA TYR A 130 6.56 -1.72 7.55
C TYR A 130 6.92 -2.80 6.53
N LYS A 131 7.25 -2.36 5.32
CA LYS A 131 7.81 -3.16 4.23
C LYS A 131 9.07 -2.48 3.68
N ASN A 132 10.10 -3.27 3.44
CA ASN A 132 11.24 -2.85 2.65
C ASN A 132 11.10 -3.45 1.25
N PHE A 133 11.49 -2.69 0.23
CA PHE A 133 11.42 -3.13 -1.14
C PHE A 133 12.63 -2.67 -1.95
N ALA A 134 12.95 -3.42 -2.98
CA ALA A 134 14.06 -3.11 -3.88
C ALA A 134 13.66 -2.08 -4.93
N LEU A 135 14.58 -1.19 -5.25
CA LEU A 135 14.52 -0.23 -6.34
C LEU A 135 15.74 -0.44 -7.26
N ARG A 136 15.63 -0.10 -8.54
CA ARG A 136 16.72 -0.21 -9.52
C ARG A 136 17.42 -1.58 -9.49
N GLY A 137 16.63 -2.64 -9.61
CA GLY A 137 17.20 -3.99 -9.63
C GLY A 137 17.84 -4.46 -8.31
N GLY A 138 17.67 -3.70 -7.21
CA GLY A 138 18.23 -4.00 -5.89
C GLY A 138 19.35 -3.07 -5.43
N ASP A 139 19.84 -2.19 -6.29
CA ASP A 139 20.90 -1.23 -5.95
C ASP A 139 20.45 -0.21 -4.90
N LEU A 140 19.15 0.11 -4.89
CA LEU A 140 18.55 1.02 -3.94
C LEU A 140 17.42 0.32 -3.18
N ARG A 141 17.07 0.85 -2.00
CA ARG A 141 15.99 0.32 -1.17
C ARG A 141 14.97 1.40 -0.86
N GLY A 142 13.71 0.98 -0.83
CA GLY A 142 12.59 1.76 -0.35
C GLY A 142 12.03 1.20 0.95
N HIS A 143 11.44 2.08 1.74
CA HIS A 143 10.77 1.76 3.01
C HIS A 143 9.35 2.30 2.98
N LEU A 144 8.37 1.43 3.15
CA LEU A 144 6.96 1.78 3.27
C LEU A 144 6.45 1.40 4.66
N ARG A 145 5.92 2.37 5.35
CA ARG A 145 5.35 2.21 6.69
C ARG A 145 3.92 2.74 6.77
N HIS A 146 3.09 2.11 7.61
CA HIS A 146 1.86 2.70 8.13
C HIS A 146 2.10 3.06 9.60
N GLY A 147 2.03 4.35 9.94
CA GLY A 147 2.37 4.84 11.28
C GLY A 147 1.36 4.38 12.32
N GLN A 148 1.84 3.86 13.44
CA GLN A 148 1.04 3.53 14.61
C GLN A 148 1.86 3.79 15.87
N HIS A 149 1.95 5.03 16.28
CA HIS A 149 2.55 5.36 17.57
C HIS A 149 1.56 6.18 18.42
N ARG A 150 1.38 5.77 19.66
CA ARG A 150 0.38 6.35 20.57
C ARG A 150 0.72 7.74 21.09
N ARG A 151 1.94 8.26 20.86
CA ARG A 151 2.39 9.58 21.37
C ARG A 151 3.24 10.29 20.30
N PRO A 152 2.93 11.55 19.93
CA PRO A 152 3.65 12.26 18.87
C PRO A 152 5.16 12.42 19.10
N GLN A 153 5.59 12.65 20.34
CA GLN A 153 7.03 12.77 20.67
C GLN A 153 7.75 11.42 20.66
N ALA A 154 7.12 10.38 21.24
CA ALA A 154 7.64 9.00 21.17
C ALA A 154 7.67 8.48 19.74
N GLU A 155 6.78 8.98 18.89
CA GLU A 155 6.71 8.68 17.46
C GLU A 155 7.93 9.15 16.70
N THR A 156 8.40 10.37 16.97
CA THR A 156 9.60 10.93 16.33
C THR A 156 10.85 10.12 16.72
N SER A 157 11.05 9.90 18.02
CA SER A 157 12.19 9.13 18.51
C SER A 157 12.15 7.65 18.10
N ALA A 158 10.96 7.03 18.08
CA ALA A 158 10.79 5.67 17.61
C ALA A 158 11.07 5.54 16.11
N ARG A 159 10.65 6.52 15.30
CA ARG A 159 10.98 6.59 13.87
C ARG A 159 12.46 6.79 13.63
N GLU A 160 13.08 7.70 14.35
CA GLU A 160 14.53 7.93 14.26
C GLU A 160 15.30 6.68 14.64
N ASN A 161 14.90 5.98 15.70
CA ASN A 161 15.52 4.74 16.13
C ASN A 161 15.29 3.61 15.14
N GLU A 162 14.09 3.49 14.57
CA GLU A 162 13.79 2.52 13.52
C GLU A 162 14.61 2.83 12.26
N TRP A 163 14.66 4.09 11.84
CA TRP A 163 15.47 4.49 10.69
C TRP A 163 16.97 4.33 10.96
N ARG A 164 17.46 4.64 12.15
CA ARG A 164 18.87 4.41 12.52
C ARG A 164 19.19 2.91 12.61
N GLY A 165 18.31 2.11 13.21
CA GLY A 165 18.47 0.66 13.25
C GLY A 165 18.46 0.03 11.85
N THR A 166 17.65 0.57 10.97
CA THR A 166 17.55 0.10 9.57
C THR A 166 18.63 0.73 8.67
N LEU A 167 19.07 1.97 8.95
CA LEU A 167 20.17 2.65 8.27
C LEU A 167 21.55 2.03 8.59
N LEU A 168 21.72 1.41 9.75
CA LEU A 168 22.96 0.68 10.08
C LEU A 168 23.13 -0.57 9.20
N ASP A 169 22.03 -1.17 8.78
CA ASP A 169 22.03 -2.36 7.93
C ASP A 169 21.71 -2.06 6.46
N HIS A 170 20.98 -0.95 6.18
CA HIS A 170 20.46 -0.64 4.84
C HIS A 170 20.27 0.87 4.64
N GLU A 171 20.88 1.41 3.59
CA GLU A 171 20.55 2.75 3.12
C GLU A 171 19.21 2.76 2.37
N PHE A 172 18.27 3.61 2.80
CA PHE A 172 17.02 3.83 2.09
C PHE A 172 17.10 5.08 1.20
N ALA A 173 16.86 4.88 -0.08
CA ALA A 173 16.74 5.99 -1.03
C ALA A 173 15.40 6.70 -0.90
N VAL A 174 14.35 5.98 -0.50
CA VAL A 174 12.98 6.50 -0.35
C VAL A 174 12.32 5.90 0.89
N ALA A 175 11.74 6.74 1.73
CA ALA A 175 10.85 6.33 2.80
C ALA A 175 9.47 6.98 2.62
N ARG A 176 8.41 6.17 2.74
CA ARG A 176 7.02 6.61 2.67
C ARG A 176 6.26 6.13 3.91
N MET A 177 5.36 7.00 4.39
CA MET A 177 4.54 6.69 5.56
C MET A 177 3.09 7.10 5.32
N GLY A 178 2.17 6.15 5.51
CA GLY A 178 0.73 6.42 5.65
C GLY A 178 0.33 6.81 7.07
N HIS A 179 -0.98 6.94 7.33
CA HIS A 179 -1.61 7.21 8.62
C HIS A 179 -1.63 8.69 9.06
N ASN A 180 -0.57 9.45 8.89
CA ASN A 180 -0.57 10.85 9.30
C ASN A 180 -1.23 11.72 8.22
N HIS A 181 -2.40 12.25 8.51
CA HIS A 181 -3.15 13.18 7.64
C HIS A 181 -2.54 14.60 7.65
N ILE A 182 -1.32 14.77 8.17
CA ILE A 182 -0.60 16.05 8.25
C ILE A 182 0.62 15.95 7.33
N SER A 183 0.67 16.85 6.35
CA SER A 183 1.88 17.06 5.56
C SER A 183 2.94 17.72 6.47
N ARG A 184 4.00 17.01 6.79
CA ARG A 184 5.20 17.59 7.41
C ARG A 184 6.26 17.74 6.33
N ARG A 185 6.69 18.97 6.12
CA ARG A 185 7.86 19.29 5.29
C ARG A 185 9.15 19.05 6.07
#